data_8fa3115f712b5cad4c12acda3e755496
#
_entry.id   8fa3115f712b5cad4c12acda3e755496
#
_cell.length_a   1.000
_cell.length_b   1.000
_cell.length_c   1.000
_cell.angle_alpha   90.00
_cell.angle_beta   90.00
_cell.angle_gamma   90.00
#
_symmetry.space_group_name_H-M   'P 1'
#
loop_
_entity.id
_entity.type
_entity.pdbx_description
1 polymer ?
#
loop_
_entity_poly.entity_id
_entity_poly.type
_entity_poly.pdbx_seq_one_letter_code
_entity_poly.pdbx_strand_id
1 'polypeptide(L)'
;FFPFYKNSDLKFVFIKLQEDFPAQSKTAMFVGGCVRKYLLKHKIDDIDIATSLTTDQIKEKFKNSNFKIIDSGIRHGTVTLVKGKLKLELTTLRKDIKTDGRHAEIEYTNNWLEDSKRRDFTINAIYLDKNGEIFDPQLGIEDLKKSNIKFIGDPQKRIEEDYLRIIRFVRFSLEYKCETDSKISQVVKLNLNGIKKISKERILTELLKILKTKNFIKLNDNK
;
A
#
# COMPACT_ATOMS: atom_id res chain seq x y z
N PHE A 1 -12.72 -12.95 -13.40
CA PHE A 1 -11.62 -12.76 -14.33
C PHE A 1 -10.61 -11.77 -13.76
N PHE A 2 -9.37 -12.21 -13.51
CA PHE A 2 -8.37 -11.44 -12.85
C PHE A 2 -7.37 -10.83 -13.86
N PRO A 3 -7.34 -9.50 -14.13
CA PRO A 3 -6.59 -8.91 -15.23
C PRO A 3 -5.08 -9.06 -15.10
N PHE A 4 -4.55 -9.15 -13.88
CA PHE A 4 -3.11 -9.33 -13.67
C PHE A 4 -2.60 -10.68 -14.18
N TYR A 5 -3.42 -11.72 -14.12
CA TYR A 5 -3.00 -13.08 -14.48
C TYR A 5 -2.84 -13.32 -15.99
N LYS A 6 -3.27 -12.38 -16.83
CA LYS A 6 -2.99 -12.44 -18.28
C LYS A 6 -1.54 -12.09 -18.62
N ASN A 7 -0.80 -11.51 -17.69
CA ASN A 7 0.61 -11.19 -17.88
C ASN A 7 1.46 -12.40 -17.50
N SER A 8 2.19 -12.97 -18.47
CA SER A 8 3.06 -14.13 -18.27
C SER A 8 4.16 -13.88 -17.23
N ASP A 9 4.68 -12.65 -17.16
CA ASP A 9 5.72 -12.27 -16.21
C ASP A 9 5.18 -12.23 -14.77
N LEU A 10 3.97 -11.74 -14.55
CA LEU A 10 3.31 -11.81 -13.24
C LEU A 10 3.03 -13.24 -12.83
N LYS A 11 2.57 -14.08 -13.76
CA LYS A 11 2.37 -15.51 -13.49
C LYS A 11 3.68 -16.17 -13.05
N PHE A 12 4.77 -15.88 -13.77
CA PHE A 12 6.10 -16.38 -13.41
C PHE A 12 6.50 -15.95 -12.00
N VAL A 13 6.30 -14.67 -11.65
CA VAL A 13 6.64 -14.14 -10.32
C VAL A 13 5.87 -14.88 -9.22
N PHE A 14 4.55 -15.06 -9.37
CA PHE A 14 3.76 -15.79 -8.37
C PHE A 14 4.14 -17.27 -8.28
N ILE A 15 4.50 -17.94 -9.38
CA ILE A 15 5.02 -19.31 -9.36
C ILE A 15 6.32 -19.36 -8.57
N LYS A 16 7.25 -18.44 -8.84
CA LYS A 16 8.54 -18.37 -8.14
C LYS A 16 8.39 -18.09 -6.64
N LEU A 17 7.48 -17.23 -6.24
CA LEU A 17 7.21 -16.95 -4.82
C LEU A 17 6.53 -18.13 -4.10
N GLN A 18 5.82 -18.99 -4.83
CA GLN A 18 5.14 -20.18 -4.30
C GLN A 18 6.04 -21.42 -4.29
N GLU A 19 7.08 -21.44 -5.08
CA GLU A 19 8.01 -22.55 -5.28
C GLU A 19 8.41 -23.22 -3.98
N ASP A 20 8.78 -23.84 -3.34
CA ASP A 20 9.19 -24.37 -2.03
C ASP A 20 8.11 -24.33 -0.92
N PHE A 21 6.88 -23.94 -1.24
CA PHE A 21 5.79 -23.89 -0.26
C PHE A 21 4.62 -24.79 -0.68
N PRO A 22 3.84 -25.32 0.26
CA PRO A 22 2.64 -26.08 -0.06
C PRO A 22 1.69 -25.29 -0.96
N ALA A 23 1.03 -25.97 -1.92
CA ALA A 23 0.18 -25.31 -2.93
C ALA A 23 -0.97 -24.48 -2.30
N GLN A 24 -1.45 -24.85 -1.13
CA GLN A 24 -2.48 -24.16 -0.37
C GLN A 24 -1.97 -22.94 0.40
N SER A 25 -0.65 -22.78 0.54
CA SER A 25 -0.07 -21.64 1.26
C SER A 25 -0.24 -20.36 0.42
N LYS A 26 -0.69 -19.30 1.06
CA LYS A 26 -0.72 -17.96 0.44
C LYS A 26 0.59 -17.24 0.72
N THR A 27 1.56 -17.38 -0.17
CA THR A 27 2.91 -16.78 -0.03
C THR A 27 2.99 -15.34 -0.55
N ALA A 28 2.09 -14.97 -1.45
CA ALA A 28 2.06 -13.65 -2.06
C ALA A 28 0.63 -13.23 -2.43
N MET A 29 0.30 -11.95 -2.21
CA MET A 29 -0.96 -11.33 -2.64
C MET A 29 -0.70 -9.90 -3.13
N PHE A 30 -1.46 -9.47 -4.12
CA PHE A 30 -1.53 -8.07 -4.49
C PHE A 30 -2.13 -7.25 -3.36
N VAL A 31 -1.74 -5.98 -3.22
CA VAL A 31 -2.22 -5.13 -2.12
C VAL A 31 -2.20 -3.65 -2.49
N GLY A 32 -2.93 -2.83 -1.77
CA GLY A 32 -2.83 -1.39 -1.87
C GLY A 32 -3.41 -0.78 -3.15
N GLY A 33 -2.63 0.06 -3.84
CA GLY A 33 -3.09 0.85 -4.98
C GLY A 33 -3.63 0.04 -6.13
N CYS A 34 -2.95 -1.04 -6.51
CA CYS A 34 -3.35 -1.89 -7.61
C CYS A 34 -4.68 -2.60 -7.35
N VAL A 35 -4.92 -3.07 -6.12
CA VAL A 35 -6.17 -3.73 -5.73
C VAL A 35 -7.34 -2.74 -5.74
N ARG A 36 -7.16 -1.53 -5.18
CA ARG A 36 -8.20 -0.51 -5.24
C ARG A 36 -8.58 -0.14 -6.66
N LYS A 37 -7.57 0.11 -7.52
CA LYS A 37 -7.80 0.43 -8.94
C LYS A 37 -8.50 -0.70 -9.67
N TYR A 38 -8.15 -1.96 -9.36
CA TYR A 38 -8.83 -3.12 -9.89
C TYR A 38 -10.32 -3.15 -9.51
N LEU A 39 -10.63 -2.99 -8.22
CA LEU A 39 -12.00 -3.00 -7.71
C LEU A 39 -12.86 -1.86 -8.30
N LEU A 40 -12.26 -0.70 -8.54
CA LEU A 40 -12.90 0.47 -9.15
C LEU A 40 -12.87 0.46 -10.68
N LYS A 41 -12.32 -0.59 -11.31
CA LYS A 41 -12.16 -0.70 -12.78
C LYS A 41 -11.32 0.44 -13.38
N HIS A 42 -10.37 0.98 -12.61
CA HIS A 42 -9.43 2.00 -13.07
C HIS A 42 -8.18 1.35 -13.68
N LYS A 43 -7.45 2.14 -14.48
CA LYS A 43 -6.15 1.70 -15.04
C LYS A 43 -5.16 1.47 -13.92
N ILE A 44 -4.46 0.33 -13.96
CA ILE A 44 -3.42 -0.06 -13.01
C ILE A 44 -2.06 0.28 -13.62
N ASP A 45 -1.23 0.98 -12.90
CA ASP A 45 0.10 1.47 -13.29
C ASP A 45 1.20 0.90 -12.38
N ASP A 46 0.99 0.87 -11.08
CA ASP A 46 1.94 0.34 -10.11
C ASP A 46 1.38 -0.95 -9.50
N ILE A 47 2.22 -1.96 -9.31
CA ILE A 47 1.82 -3.25 -8.76
C ILE A 47 2.62 -3.51 -7.49
N ASP A 48 1.90 -3.49 -6.36
CA ASP A 48 2.41 -3.82 -5.04
C ASP A 48 2.00 -5.24 -4.67
N ILE A 49 2.98 -6.04 -4.24
CA ILE A 49 2.80 -7.42 -3.78
C ILE A 49 3.30 -7.52 -2.35
N ALA A 50 2.43 -7.95 -1.45
CA ALA A 50 2.82 -8.38 -0.10
C ALA A 50 3.20 -9.86 -0.16
N THR A 51 4.23 -10.27 0.57
CA THR A 51 4.71 -11.66 0.56
C THR A 51 5.24 -12.08 1.93
N SER A 52 5.09 -13.36 2.26
CA SER A 52 5.69 -13.95 3.47
C SER A 52 7.20 -14.20 3.33
N LEU A 53 7.77 -14.07 2.13
CA LEU A 53 9.20 -14.24 1.90
C LEU A 53 9.98 -13.02 2.38
N THR A 54 11.16 -13.26 2.95
CA THR A 54 12.11 -12.18 3.28
C THR A 54 12.74 -11.60 2.01
N THR A 55 13.32 -10.41 2.13
CA THR A 55 14.04 -9.77 1.01
C THR A 55 15.15 -10.64 0.44
N ASP A 56 15.86 -11.38 1.28
CA ASP A 56 16.96 -12.26 0.85
C ASP A 56 16.41 -13.50 0.12
N GLN A 57 15.31 -14.08 0.59
CA GLN A 57 14.65 -15.17 -0.12
C GLN A 57 14.12 -14.71 -1.49
N ILE A 58 13.56 -13.49 -1.59
CA ILE A 58 13.14 -12.94 -2.86
C ILE A 58 14.34 -12.79 -3.81
N LYS A 59 15.45 -12.19 -3.35
CA LYS A 59 16.65 -12.01 -4.15
C LYS A 59 17.20 -13.34 -4.65
N GLU A 60 17.29 -14.34 -3.78
CA GLU A 60 17.79 -15.67 -4.14
C GLU A 60 16.93 -16.32 -5.23
N LYS A 61 15.58 -16.25 -5.10
CA LYS A 61 14.66 -16.82 -6.09
C LYS A 61 14.75 -16.14 -7.46
N PHE A 62 15.10 -14.87 -7.52
CA PHE A 62 15.10 -14.09 -8.75
C PHE A 62 16.51 -13.81 -9.31
N LYS A 63 17.61 -14.18 -8.63
CA LYS A 63 18.99 -13.90 -9.06
C LYS A 63 19.34 -14.38 -10.48
N ASN A 64 18.79 -15.52 -10.88
CA ASN A 64 18.99 -16.12 -12.20
C ASN A 64 17.79 -15.92 -13.14
N SER A 65 16.93 -14.93 -12.87
CA SER A 65 15.78 -14.61 -13.70
C SER A 65 16.06 -13.43 -14.63
N ASN A 66 15.17 -13.20 -15.60
CA ASN A 66 15.23 -12.03 -16.49
C ASN A 66 14.71 -10.74 -15.82
N PHE A 67 14.55 -10.72 -14.49
CA PHE A 67 14.20 -9.54 -13.73
C PHE A 67 15.42 -8.85 -13.16
N LYS A 68 15.50 -7.52 -13.33
CA LYS A 68 16.46 -6.71 -12.59
C LYS A 68 15.93 -6.52 -11.16
N ILE A 69 16.76 -6.83 -10.18
CA ILE A 69 16.47 -6.64 -8.77
C ILE A 69 17.00 -5.27 -8.35
N ILE A 70 16.15 -4.45 -7.72
CA ILE A 70 16.52 -3.12 -7.20
C ILE A 70 16.19 -3.09 -5.72
N ASP A 71 17.19 -2.78 -4.92
CA ASP A 71 17.13 -2.66 -3.46
C ASP A 71 16.57 -1.29 -3.03
N SER A 72 15.34 -1.00 -3.43
CA SER A 72 14.72 0.31 -3.24
C SER A 72 14.24 0.60 -1.80
N GLY A 73 14.21 -0.40 -0.94
CA GLY A 73 13.65 -0.25 0.41
C GLY A 73 13.97 -1.40 1.34
N ILE A 74 15.19 -1.94 1.31
CA ILE A 74 15.60 -3.08 2.15
C ILE A 74 15.33 -2.83 3.63
N ARG A 75 15.63 -1.62 4.13
CA ARG A 75 15.35 -1.23 5.52
C ARG A 75 13.87 -1.33 5.88
N HIS A 76 12.99 -1.36 4.88
CA HIS A 76 11.55 -1.48 5.03
C HIS A 76 11.02 -2.82 4.50
N GLY A 77 11.90 -3.80 4.25
CA GLY A 77 11.51 -5.11 3.76
C GLY A 77 10.95 -5.11 2.34
N THR A 78 11.37 -4.17 1.47
CA THR A 78 10.86 -4.05 0.09
C THR A 78 11.97 -4.28 -0.93
N VAL A 79 11.67 -5.08 -1.94
CA VAL A 79 12.50 -5.33 -3.13
C VAL A 79 11.67 -4.97 -4.37
N THR A 80 12.29 -4.30 -5.32
CA THR A 80 11.64 -4.00 -6.61
C THR A 80 12.17 -4.91 -7.70
N LEU A 81 11.29 -5.60 -8.41
CA LEU A 81 11.59 -6.37 -9.61
C LEU A 81 11.19 -5.57 -10.85
N VAL A 82 12.11 -5.44 -11.81
CA VAL A 82 11.88 -4.70 -13.05
C VAL A 82 12.18 -5.57 -14.25
N LYS A 83 11.24 -5.59 -15.21
CA LYS A 83 11.43 -6.23 -16.53
C LYS A 83 10.73 -5.41 -17.61
N GLY A 84 11.52 -4.76 -18.48
CA GLY A 84 10.97 -3.82 -19.45
C GLY A 84 10.19 -2.68 -18.78
N LYS A 85 8.89 -2.56 -19.12
CA LYS A 85 7.99 -1.57 -18.49
C LYS A 85 7.31 -2.07 -17.22
N LEU A 86 7.45 -3.35 -16.91
CA LEU A 86 6.86 -3.93 -15.70
C LEU A 86 7.73 -3.62 -14.49
N LYS A 87 7.14 -2.98 -13.49
CA LYS A 87 7.73 -2.71 -12.18
C LYS A 87 6.84 -3.31 -11.10
N LEU A 88 7.41 -4.15 -10.25
CA LEU A 88 6.73 -4.82 -9.15
C LEU A 88 7.43 -4.48 -7.85
N GLU A 89 6.69 -4.00 -6.86
CA GLU A 89 7.22 -3.79 -5.51
C GLU A 89 6.78 -4.93 -4.61
N LEU A 90 7.74 -5.74 -4.17
CA LEU A 90 7.52 -6.88 -3.28
C LEU A 90 7.89 -6.48 -1.86
N THR A 91 6.93 -6.48 -0.95
CA THR A 91 7.14 -6.13 0.46
C THR A 91 6.87 -7.32 1.34
N THR A 92 7.85 -7.69 2.16
CA THR A 92 7.72 -8.73 3.18
C THR A 92 6.65 -8.35 4.21
N LEU A 93 5.77 -9.30 4.56
CA LEU A 93 4.81 -9.12 5.65
C LEU A 93 5.53 -8.75 6.94
N ARG A 94 5.03 -7.73 7.63
CA ARG A 94 5.64 -7.26 8.87
C ARG A 94 4.62 -6.62 9.81
N LYS A 95 5.00 -6.53 11.06
CA LYS A 95 4.39 -5.65 12.06
C LYS A 95 5.38 -4.54 12.44
N ASP A 96 4.88 -3.36 12.71
CA ASP A 96 5.67 -2.24 13.17
C ASP A 96 5.69 -2.29 14.71
N ILE A 97 6.89 -2.40 15.35
CA ILE A 97 7.05 -2.49 16.81
C ILE A 97 7.09 -1.09 17.41
N LYS A 98 7.89 -0.20 16.82
CA LYS A 98 8.00 1.21 17.19
C LYS A 98 8.11 2.04 15.93
N THR A 99 7.41 3.14 15.89
CA THR A 99 7.48 4.09 14.77
C THR A 99 7.77 5.48 15.31
N ASP A 100 8.79 6.15 14.75
CA ASP A 100 9.11 7.56 15.00
C ASP A 100 8.87 8.45 13.77
N GLY A 101 8.00 8.03 12.88
CA GLY A 101 7.64 8.69 11.63
C GLY A 101 8.63 8.48 10.48
N ARG A 102 9.91 8.22 10.73
CA ARG A 102 10.92 7.98 9.70
C ARG A 102 11.52 6.58 9.75
N HIS A 103 11.64 6.03 10.93
CA HIS A 103 12.19 4.71 11.18
C HIS A 103 11.16 3.88 11.95
N ALA A 104 10.76 2.78 11.35
CA ALA A 104 10.00 1.75 12.03
C ALA A 104 10.97 0.63 12.39
N GLU A 105 11.02 0.27 13.66
CA GLU A 105 11.55 -1.03 14.04
C GLU A 105 10.53 -2.05 13.62
N ILE A 106 10.89 -2.88 12.63
CA ILE A 106 10.00 -3.85 12.00
C ILE A 106 10.33 -5.25 12.45
N GLU A 107 9.30 -6.07 12.62
CA GLU A 107 9.42 -7.51 12.80
C GLU A 107 8.67 -8.20 11.67
N TYR A 108 9.35 -9.10 10.97
CA TYR A 108 8.70 -9.88 9.91
C TYR A 108 7.70 -10.86 10.50
N THR A 109 6.62 -11.09 9.79
CA THR A 109 5.52 -11.97 10.19
C THR A 109 5.04 -12.78 9.00
N ASN A 110 4.40 -13.92 9.27
CA ASN A 110 3.64 -14.68 8.27
C ASN A 110 2.13 -14.45 8.38
N ASN A 111 1.73 -13.53 9.26
CA ASN A 111 0.32 -13.25 9.54
C ASN A 111 -0.18 -12.05 8.74
N TRP A 112 -1.04 -12.32 7.77
CA TRP A 112 -1.66 -11.32 6.90
C TRP A 112 -2.51 -10.29 7.67
N LEU A 113 -3.16 -10.71 8.75
CA LEU A 113 -3.94 -9.82 9.60
C LEU A 113 -3.04 -8.80 10.32
N GLU A 114 -1.86 -9.24 10.81
CA GLU A 114 -0.91 -8.35 11.46
C GLU A 114 -0.33 -7.32 10.46
N ASP A 115 0.04 -7.76 9.24
CA ASP A 115 0.48 -6.81 8.19
C ASP A 115 -0.61 -5.80 7.84
N SER A 116 -1.88 -6.21 7.85
CA SER A 116 -2.98 -5.29 7.56
C SER A 116 -3.12 -4.18 8.59
N LYS A 117 -2.90 -4.47 9.88
CA LYS A 117 -3.04 -3.52 10.99
C LYS A 117 -2.04 -2.36 10.94
N ARG A 118 -0.84 -2.57 10.37
CA ARG A 118 0.16 -1.50 10.25
C ARG A 118 -0.12 -0.51 9.12
N ARG A 119 -1.02 -0.85 8.18
CA ARG A 119 -1.35 0.02 7.03
C ARG A 119 -2.08 1.27 7.50
N ASP A 120 -2.09 2.29 6.67
CA ASP A 120 -2.65 3.60 7.02
C ASP A 120 -4.20 3.61 7.03
N PHE A 121 -4.80 3.20 5.89
CA PHE A 121 -6.25 3.24 5.68
C PHE A 121 -6.80 1.87 5.32
N THR A 122 -8.06 1.62 5.70
CA THR A 122 -8.76 0.36 5.42
C THR A 122 -8.73 0.00 3.93
N ILE A 123 -8.92 0.97 3.05
CA ILE A 123 -8.88 0.82 1.59
C ILE A 123 -7.49 0.40 1.06
N ASN A 124 -6.43 0.53 1.84
CA ASN A 124 -5.07 0.13 1.50
C ASN A 124 -4.70 -1.25 2.05
N ALA A 125 -5.58 -1.87 2.84
CA ALA A 125 -5.40 -3.16 3.47
C ALA A 125 -6.27 -4.26 2.84
N ILE A 126 -6.67 -4.09 1.60
CA ILE A 126 -7.36 -5.09 0.79
C ILE A 126 -6.31 -5.88 0.03
N TYR A 127 -6.31 -7.19 0.20
CA TYR A 127 -5.42 -8.12 -0.48
C TYR A 127 -6.18 -8.93 -1.52
N LEU A 128 -5.48 -9.32 -2.57
CA LEU A 128 -6.05 -10.08 -3.67
C LEU A 128 -5.04 -11.14 -4.11
N ASP A 129 -5.42 -12.40 -4.04
CA ASP A 129 -4.51 -13.48 -4.40
C ASP A 129 -4.43 -13.70 -5.92
N LYS A 130 -3.58 -14.63 -6.31
CA LYS A 130 -3.39 -15.02 -7.71
C LYS A 130 -4.65 -15.59 -8.38
N ASN A 131 -5.62 -16.07 -7.64
CA ASN A 131 -6.86 -16.66 -8.17
C ASN A 131 -8.01 -15.65 -8.19
N GLY A 132 -7.79 -14.44 -7.66
CA GLY A 132 -8.82 -13.41 -7.53
C GLY A 132 -9.61 -13.50 -6.22
N GLU A 133 -9.17 -14.32 -5.27
CA GLU A 133 -9.74 -14.35 -3.93
C GLU A 133 -9.33 -13.13 -3.13
N ILE A 134 -10.31 -12.50 -2.48
CA ILE A 134 -10.09 -11.30 -1.69
C ILE A 134 -9.93 -11.67 -0.21
N PHE A 135 -8.91 -11.07 0.43
CA PHE A 135 -8.76 -11.05 1.87
C PHE A 135 -8.83 -9.59 2.34
N ASP A 136 -9.91 -9.23 3.03
CA ASP A 136 -10.21 -7.86 3.46
C ASP A 136 -10.46 -7.78 4.99
N PRO A 137 -9.41 -7.94 5.79
CA PRO A 137 -9.55 -8.02 7.25
C PRO A 137 -9.93 -6.69 7.92
N GLN A 138 -9.81 -5.57 7.19
CA GLN A 138 -10.09 -4.23 7.71
C GLN A 138 -11.38 -3.62 7.14
N LEU A 139 -12.19 -4.42 6.41
CA LEU A 139 -13.44 -3.97 5.76
C LEU A 139 -13.25 -2.81 4.76
N GLY A 140 -12.10 -2.79 4.10
CA GLY A 140 -11.73 -1.72 3.17
C GLY A 140 -12.59 -1.68 1.92
N ILE A 141 -13.17 -2.79 1.48
CA ILE A 141 -14.08 -2.83 0.32
C ILE A 141 -15.36 -2.05 0.61
N GLU A 142 -15.90 -2.18 1.81
CA GLU A 142 -17.11 -1.44 2.21
C GLU A 142 -16.82 0.06 2.25
N ASP A 143 -15.70 0.46 2.86
CA ASP A 143 -15.25 1.85 2.90
C ASP A 143 -15.00 2.39 1.48
N LEU A 144 -14.38 1.59 0.60
CA LEU A 144 -14.13 1.98 -0.79
C LEU A 144 -15.44 2.22 -1.56
N LYS A 145 -16.46 1.35 -1.39
CA LYS A 145 -17.78 1.49 -2.02
C LYS A 145 -18.51 2.74 -1.54
N LYS A 146 -18.36 3.08 -0.26
CA LYS A 146 -18.96 4.26 0.36
C LYS A 146 -18.15 5.54 0.14
N SER A 147 -17.04 5.46 -0.60
CA SER A 147 -16.08 6.57 -0.72
C SER A 147 -15.62 7.09 0.65
N ASN A 148 -15.42 6.23 1.63
CA ASN A 148 -15.01 6.57 2.97
C ASN A 148 -13.51 6.32 3.16
N ILE A 149 -12.79 7.29 3.75
CA ILE A 149 -11.36 7.14 4.09
C ILE A 149 -11.23 7.01 5.59
N LYS A 150 -11.02 5.77 6.04
CA LYS A 150 -10.94 5.42 7.45
C LYS A 150 -9.53 4.94 7.82
N PHE A 151 -8.99 5.49 8.89
CA PHE A 151 -7.74 5.00 9.48
C PHE A 151 -7.93 3.60 10.06
N ILE A 152 -6.90 2.76 9.95
CA ILE A 152 -6.86 1.47 10.64
C ILE A 152 -6.41 1.75 12.07
N GLY A 153 -7.30 1.49 13.05
CA GLY A 153 -7.07 1.83 14.45
C GLY A 153 -7.42 3.27 14.80
N ASP A 154 -6.82 3.79 15.86
CA ASP A 154 -7.07 5.12 16.36
C ASP A 154 -6.43 6.21 15.51
N PRO A 155 -7.19 7.18 14.93
CA PRO A 155 -6.66 8.18 14.01
C PRO A 155 -5.56 9.06 14.64
N GLN A 156 -5.69 9.43 15.93
CA GLN A 156 -4.71 10.26 16.62
C GLN A 156 -3.36 9.54 16.67
N LYS A 157 -3.35 8.29 17.16
CA LYS A 157 -2.13 7.48 17.25
C LYS A 157 -1.52 7.26 15.87
N ARG A 158 -2.34 6.94 14.86
CA ARG A 158 -1.88 6.69 13.49
C ARG A 158 -1.23 7.91 12.85
N ILE A 159 -1.72 9.11 13.14
CA ILE A 159 -1.13 10.37 12.67
C ILE A 159 0.17 10.66 13.41
N GLU A 160 0.22 10.46 14.73
CA GLU A 160 1.43 10.68 15.54
C GLU A 160 2.58 9.76 15.16
N GLU A 161 2.28 8.51 14.76
CA GLU A 161 3.29 7.56 14.24
C GLU A 161 3.93 8.06 12.93
N ASP A 162 3.17 8.70 12.04
CA ASP A 162 3.66 9.27 10.77
C ASP A 162 2.75 10.40 10.28
N TYR A 163 3.17 11.63 10.47
CA TYR A 163 2.41 12.81 10.04
C TYR A 163 2.18 12.90 8.52
N LEU A 164 2.91 12.15 7.70
CA LEU A 164 2.62 12.06 6.26
C LEU A 164 1.21 11.52 6.00
N ARG A 165 0.64 10.76 6.92
CA ARG A 165 -0.72 10.25 6.82
C ARG A 165 -1.77 11.35 6.74
N ILE A 166 -1.48 12.56 7.26
CA ILE A 166 -2.34 13.74 7.06
C ILE A 166 -2.44 14.09 5.58
N ILE A 167 -1.31 14.23 4.90
CA ILE A 167 -1.27 14.58 3.48
C ILE A 167 -1.88 13.47 2.63
N ARG A 168 -1.62 12.21 3.00
CA ARG A 168 -2.23 11.04 2.35
C ARG A 168 -3.74 10.98 2.55
N PHE A 169 -4.25 11.32 3.74
CA PHE A 169 -5.68 11.42 4.02
C PHE A 169 -6.34 12.45 3.09
N VAL A 170 -5.79 13.67 3.02
CA VAL A 170 -6.28 14.72 2.11
C VAL A 170 -6.26 14.22 0.66
N ARG A 171 -5.16 13.60 0.22
CA ARG A 171 -5.06 13.05 -1.14
C ARG A 171 -6.16 12.04 -1.46
N PHE A 172 -6.37 11.07 -0.58
CA PHE A 172 -7.40 10.05 -0.81
C PHE A 172 -8.81 10.62 -0.73
N SER A 173 -9.06 11.57 0.19
CA SER A 173 -10.35 12.26 0.27
C SER A 173 -10.67 12.99 -1.04
N LEU A 174 -9.69 13.66 -1.65
CA LEU A 174 -9.83 14.29 -2.98
C LEU A 174 -10.01 13.24 -4.10
N GLU A 175 -9.19 12.20 -4.11
CA GLU A 175 -9.21 11.16 -5.14
C GLU A 175 -10.57 10.46 -5.22
N TYR A 176 -11.17 10.14 -4.06
CA TYR A 176 -12.43 9.41 -3.95
C TYR A 176 -13.65 10.29 -3.67
N LYS A 177 -13.50 11.62 -3.62
CA LYS A 177 -14.57 12.59 -3.32
C LYS A 177 -15.29 12.25 -2.00
N CYS A 178 -14.53 11.95 -0.97
CA CYS A 178 -15.09 11.56 0.31
C CYS A 178 -15.70 12.75 1.03
N GLU A 179 -16.86 12.53 1.63
CA GLU A 179 -17.31 13.36 2.76
C GLU A 179 -16.45 13.00 3.97
N THR A 180 -15.76 13.99 4.53
CA THR A 180 -14.87 13.76 5.67
C THR A 180 -15.66 13.75 6.97
N ASP A 181 -15.52 12.70 7.75
CA ASP A 181 -16.03 12.65 9.13
C ASP A 181 -15.46 13.84 9.92
N SER A 182 -16.36 14.58 10.61
CA SER A 182 -16.01 15.76 11.40
C SER A 182 -15.00 15.44 12.50
N LYS A 183 -15.07 14.26 13.12
CA LYS A 183 -14.13 13.81 14.16
C LYS A 183 -12.73 13.60 13.57
N ILE A 184 -12.63 12.93 12.42
CA ILE A 184 -11.34 12.73 11.73
C ILE A 184 -10.76 14.08 11.30
N SER A 185 -11.60 14.97 10.75
CA SER A 185 -11.20 16.32 10.35
C SER A 185 -10.65 17.13 11.52
N GLN A 186 -11.24 17.00 12.71
CA GLN A 186 -10.75 17.65 13.93
C GLN A 186 -9.39 17.10 14.35
N VAL A 187 -9.21 15.77 14.36
CA VAL A 187 -7.92 15.14 14.68
C VAL A 187 -6.84 15.60 13.70
N VAL A 188 -7.14 15.62 12.40
CA VAL A 188 -6.22 16.12 11.37
C VAL A 188 -5.82 17.57 11.63
N LYS A 189 -6.79 18.47 11.92
CA LYS A 189 -6.52 19.89 12.20
C LYS A 189 -5.61 20.08 13.41
N LEU A 190 -5.84 19.35 14.50
CA LEU A 190 -5.02 19.41 15.71
C LEU A 190 -3.57 18.99 15.49
N ASN A 191 -3.31 18.15 14.49
CA ASN A 191 -2.00 17.57 14.22
C ASN A 191 -1.25 18.23 13.05
N LEU A 192 -1.78 19.30 12.42
CA LEU A 192 -1.16 19.94 11.24
C LEU A 192 0.28 20.39 11.47
N ASN A 193 0.62 20.84 12.68
CA ASN A 193 1.99 21.25 13.03
C ASN A 193 3.01 20.12 12.91
N GLY A 194 2.57 18.86 13.01
CA GLY A 194 3.42 17.69 12.80
C GLY A 194 3.97 17.55 11.38
N ILE A 195 3.33 18.18 10.38
CA ILE A 195 3.80 18.19 8.99
C ILE A 195 5.21 18.78 8.88
N LYS A 196 5.57 19.71 9.76
CA LYS A 196 6.92 20.30 9.80
C LYS A 196 8.03 19.29 10.11
N LYS A 197 7.68 18.14 10.69
CA LYS A 197 8.62 17.06 11.02
C LYS A 197 8.90 16.12 9.82
N ILE A 198 8.14 16.26 8.73
CA ILE A 198 8.26 15.39 7.56
C ILE A 198 9.36 15.92 6.62
N SER A 199 10.14 15.02 6.01
CA SER A 199 11.13 15.44 5.02
C SER A 199 10.47 16.05 3.78
N LYS A 200 11.12 17.04 3.18
CA LYS A 200 10.62 17.77 2.01
C LYS A 200 10.33 16.84 0.82
N GLU A 201 11.16 15.81 0.63
CA GLU A 201 11.02 14.82 -0.46
C GLU A 201 9.73 14.01 -0.31
N ARG A 202 9.39 13.60 0.93
CA ARG A 202 8.16 12.85 1.20
C ARG A 202 6.93 13.73 0.96
N ILE A 203 6.96 14.98 1.43
CA ILE A 203 5.89 15.95 1.20
C ILE A 203 5.72 16.19 -0.29
N LEU A 204 6.80 16.49 -1.02
CA LEU A 204 6.77 16.74 -2.46
C LEU A 204 6.18 15.55 -3.23
N THR A 205 6.59 14.34 -2.86
CA THR A 205 6.08 13.10 -3.50
C THR A 205 4.54 12.99 -3.37
N GLU A 206 3.98 13.25 -2.18
CA GLU A 206 2.52 13.19 -2.00
C GLU A 206 1.81 14.38 -2.65
N LEU A 207 2.40 15.59 -2.64
CA LEU A 207 1.85 16.76 -3.33
C LEU A 207 1.77 16.54 -4.84
N LEU A 208 2.80 15.97 -5.46
CA LEU A 208 2.77 15.62 -6.89
C LEU A 208 1.67 14.61 -7.22
N LYS A 209 1.35 13.69 -6.31
CA LYS A 209 0.21 12.76 -6.47
C LYS A 209 -1.12 13.51 -6.34
N ILE A 210 -1.24 14.47 -5.42
CA ILE A 210 -2.45 15.32 -5.27
C ILE A 210 -2.70 16.10 -6.55
N LEU A 211 -1.67 16.76 -7.10
CA LEU A 211 -1.77 17.53 -8.35
C LEU A 211 -2.23 16.69 -9.55
N LYS A 212 -1.95 15.39 -9.55
CA LYS A 212 -2.40 14.44 -10.59
C LYS A 212 -3.84 13.97 -10.41
N THR A 213 -4.49 14.27 -9.28
CA THR A 213 -5.88 13.87 -9.07
C THR A 213 -6.82 14.73 -9.91
N LYS A 214 -7.80 14.11 -10.57
CA LYS A 214 -8.79 14.82 -11.41
C LYS A 214 -9.62 15.85 -10.62
N ASN A 215 -9.67 15.72 -9.31
CA ASN A 215 -10.47 16.57 -8.43
C ASN A 215 -9.68 17.72 -7.80
N PHE A 216 -8.37 17.87 -8.11
CA PHE A 216 -7.55 18.93 -7.55
C PHE A 216 -8.09 20.33 -7.88
N ILE A 217 -8.58 20.54 -9.10
CA ILE A 217 -9.14 21.84 -9.56
C ILE A 217 -10.36 22.24 -8.73
N LYS A 218 -11.13 21.28 -8.21
CA LYS A 218 -12.32 21.56 -7.39
C LYS A 218 -12.05 22.07 -5.97
N LEU A 219 -10.79 22.10 -5.53
CA LEU A 219 -10.43 22.74 -4.25
C LEU A 219 -10.66 24.25 -4.27
N ASN A 220 -10.72 24.89 -5.45
CA ASN A 220 -10.98 26.32 -5.59
C ASN A 220 -12.49 26.66 -5.60
N ASP A 221 -13.36 25.68 -5.83
CA ASP A 221 -14.81 25.93 -5.99
C ASP A 221 -15.55 25.97 -4.64
N ASN A 222 -14.87 25.71 -3.52
CA ASN A 222 -15.43 25.69 -2.15
C ASN A 222 -14.90 26.87 -1.30
N LYS A 223 -14.83 28.06 -1.89
CA LYS A 223 -14.66 29.33 -1.13
C LYS A 223 -15.97 30.02 -0.91
#